data_7522499ecef24bb9aaffa80b6ca98b66
#
_entry.id   7522499ecef24bb9aaffa80b6ca98b66
#
_cell.length_a   1.000
_cell.length_b   1.000
_cell.length_c   1.000
_cell.angle_alpha   90.00
_cell.angle_beta   90.00
_cell.angle_gamma   90.00
#
_symmetry.space_group_name_H-M   'P 1'
#
loop_
_entity.id
_entity.type
_entity.pdbx_description
1 polymer ?
#
loop_
_entity_poly.entity_id
_entity_poly.type
_entity_poly.pdbx_seq_one_letter_code
_entity_poly.pdbx_strand_id
1 'polypeptide(L)'
;TVPGGTAGDTVTLTTTASDGGTVAPAGQTTYVSGQAVDVTFTPDQGYQLASVKVNGRTASVTGNVLTLTMDQSYAVSAVFEKIPDVPTVMFENDFESVTGDSFPFHGWTVKVQDTSSTWKQYTYYNWKNEGNDSKHAYISNDWKGAQDEYLISPAVDLSGTRDGVLTFDFAYGEYGIKNKTFTATVEASTDGGKTWNAIWNFQDSYTGQQASNYIISGSAEVPVPAEYNVDGVQFAFRYVHPNEDTTGQLAIDNVKLMAVEDGPVAQKYTITATAGEGGSITPAGEVSVKEGASQTFAIAAQEGYAIADVLVDGQSVGAVDSYTFENVTANHTIAAVFTRTASDVQFDNDFESETFPGHGWTVKGTRTDSPYTWYKGTNTKLNSTKQARIDMDYYEDPWGDPWSVGSI
;
A
#
# COMPACT_ATOMS: atom_id res chain seq x y z
N THR A 1 60.09 2.61 -12.47
CA THR A 1 59.92 3.05 -13.88
C THR A 1 58.96 2.09 -14.55
N VAL A 2 57.72 2.51 -14.76
CA VAL A 2 56.74 1.82 -15.59
C VAL A 2 57.27 1.93 -17.03
N PRO A 3 57.35 0.85 -17.82
CA PRO A 3 57.65 0.97 -19.25
C PRO A 3 56.46 1.68 -19.88
N GLY A 4 56.63 2.95 -20.22
CA GLY A 4 55.69 3.67 -21.04
C GLY A 4 55.68 3.05 -22.43
N GLY A 5 54.59 2.41 -22.84
CA GLY A 5 54.35 2.08 -24.24
C GLY A 5 54.41 3.34 -25.09
N THR A 6 55.04 3.29 -26.22
CA THR A 6 55.08 4.38 -27.19
C THR A 6 53.68 4.62 -27.77
N ALA A 7 53.33 5.88 -28.00
CA ALA A 7 52.02 6.24 -28.61
C ALA A 7 51.90 5.54 -29.98
N GLY A 8 51.07 4.48 -30.04
CA GLY A 8 50.88 3.67 -31.25
C GLY A 8 50.92 2.15 -31.00
N ASP A 9 51.44 1.70 -29.86
CA ASP A 9 51.39 0.27 -29.51
C ASP A 9 49.93 -0.18 -29.28
N THR A 10 49.58 -1.35 -29.84
CA THR A 10 48.26 -1.93 -29.66
C THR A 10 48.29 -3.16 -28.77
N VAL A 11 47.28 -3.33 -27.98
CA VAL A 11 47.03 -4.46 -27.08
C VAL A 11 45.68 -5.08 -27.33
N THR A 12 45.48 -6.31 -26.95
CA THR A 12 44.23 -7.02 -27.20
C THR A 12 43.44 -7.27 -25.94
N LEU A 13 42.14 -7.10 -26.04
CA LEU A 13 41.17 -7.58 -25.06
C LEU A 13 40.47 -8.80 -25.68
N THR A 14 40.50 -9.92 -24.96
CA THR A 14 39.75 -11.12 -25.31
C THR A 14 38.72 -11.38 -24.24
N THR A 15 37.42 -11.42 -24.61
CA THR A 15 36.32 -11.64 -23.69
C THR A 15 35.63 -12.94 -23.98
N THR A 16 35.21 -13.64 -22.93
CA THR A 16 34.38 -14.86 -22.99
C THR A 16 33.31 -14.84 -21.92
N ALA A 17 32.16 -15.45 -22.23
CA ALA A 17 31.06 -15.63 -21.31
C ALA A 17 30.65 -17.10 -21.29
N SER A 18 30.20 -17.60 -20.12
CA SER A 18 29.46 -18.87 -20.04
C SER A 18 28.05 -18.69 -20.59
N ASP A 19 27.30 -19.80 -20.71
CA ASP A 19 25.86 -19.75 -20.93
C ASP A 19 25.18 -18.92 -19.82
N GLY A 20 24.04 -18.29 -20.15
CA GLY A 20 23.25 -17.48 -19.23
C GLY A 20 23.58 -16.00 -19.21
N GLY A 21 24.34 -15.51 -20.18
CA GLY A 21 24.57 -14.07 -20.35
C GLY A 21 25.58 -13.74 -21.45
N THR A 22 25.81 -12.45 -21.65
CA THR A 22 26.71 -11.94 -22.67
C THR A 22 27.73 -10.97 -22.09
N VAL A 23 28.82 -10.76 -22.84
CA VAL A 23 29.86 -9.78 -22.52
C VAL A 23 30.09 -8.86 -23.73
N ALA A 24 30.24 -7.58 -23.49
CA ALA A 24 30.56 -6.59 -24.51
C ALA A 24 31.78 -5.76 -24.09
N PRO A 25 32.77 -5.55 -24.98
CA PRO A 25 32.86 -6.09 -26.35
C PRO A 25 33.05 -7.60 -26.34
N ALA A 26 32.48 -8.30 -27.33
CA ALA A 26 32.52 -9.76 -27.43
C ALA A 26 33.74 -10.23 -28.26
N GLY A 27 34.36 -11.33 -27.83
CA GLY A 27 35.47 -11.93 -28.54
C GLY A 27 36.77 -11.14 -28.39
N GLN A 28 37.55 -11.00 -29.51
CA GLN A 28 38.83 -10.32 -29.51
C GLN A 28 38.76 -8.94 -30.13
N THR A 29 39.18 -7.92 -29.42
CA THR A 29 39.20 -6.52 -29.88
C THR A 29 40.58 -5.91 -29.58
N THR A 30 41.05 -5.07 -30.50
CA THR A 30 42.37 -4.40 -30.40
C THR A 30 42.18 -2.94 -29.97
N TYR A 31 42.97 -2.47 -29.02
CA TYR A 31 42.94 -1.12 -28.46
C TYR A 31 44.33 -0.48 -28.49
N VAL A 32 44.37 0.85 -28.46
CA VAL A 32 45.60 1.59 -28.26
C VAL A 32 46.05 1.44 -26.79
N SER A 33 47.34 1.24 -26.60
CA SER A 33 47.91 1.14 -25.23
C SER A 33 47.60 2.39 -24.42
N GLY A 34 47.11 2.18 -23.19
CA GLY A 34 46.64 3.25 -22.28
C GLY A 34 45.20 3.66 -22.39
N GLN A 35 44.43 3.15 -23.38
CA GLN A 35 43.04 3.44 -23.51
C GLN A 35 42.23 2.80 -22.36
N ALA A 36 41.24 3.57 -21.80
CA ALA A 36 40.25 3.01 -20.87
C ALA A 36 39.13 2.31 -21.67
N VAL A 37 38.75 1.13 -21.23
CA VAL A 37 37.68 0.31 -21.86
C VAL A 37 36.77 -0.25 -20.79
N ASP A 38 35.45 -0.05 -21.00
CA ASP A 38 34.43 -0.68 -20.16
C ASP A 38 34.05 -2.03 -20.77
N VAL A 39 34.11 -3.07 -19.95
CA VAL A 39 33.58 -4.39 -20.25
C VAL A 39 32.27 -4.57 -19.52
N THR A 40 31.17 -4.66 -20.28
CA THR A 40 29.82 -4.80 -19.73
C THR A 40 29.38 -6.26 -19.77
N PHE A 41 28.81 -6.73 -18.68
CA PHE A 41 28.27 -8.07 -18.53
C PHE A 41 26.76 -8.00 -18.44
N THR A 42 26.03 -8.71 -19.33
CA THR A 42 24.57 -8.71 -19.36
C THR A 42 24.06 -10.11 -19.08
N PRO A 43 23.58 -10.40 -17.87
CA PRO A 43 22.91 -11.68 -17.57
C PRO A 43 21.64 -11.82 -18.41
N ASP A 44 21.35 -13.05 -18.83
CA ASP A 44 20.04 -13.42 -19.40
C ASP A 44 18.99 -13.47 -18.29
N GLN A 45 17.72 -13.46 -18.69
CA GLN A 45 16.60 -13.59 -17.76
C GLN A 45 16.75 -14.87 -16.88
N GLY A 46 16.64 -14.73 -15.56
CA GLY A 46 16.82 -15.83 -14.61
C GLY A 46 18.28 -16.20 -14.34
N TYR A 47 19.24 -15.39 -14.78
CA TYR A 47 20.66 -15.58 -14.49
C TYR A 47 21.26 -14.36 -13.79
N GLN A 48 22.37 -14.59 -13.09
CA GLN A 48 23.18 -13.53 -12.48
C GLN A 48 24.64 -13.70 -12.84
N LEU A 49 25.40 -12.58 -12.78
CA LEU A 49 26.86 -12.63 -12.93
C LEU A 49 27.47 -13.21 -11.66
N ALA A 50 27.96 -14.44 -11.75
CA ALA A 50 28.53 -15.15 -10.60
C ALA A 50 29.99 -14.76 -10.35
N SER A 51 30.79 -14.60 -11.40
CA SER A 51 32.18 -14.18 -11.28
C SER A 51 32.75 -13.63 -12.57
N VAL A 52 33.72 -12.73 -12.40
CA VAL A 52 34.55 -12.23 -13.50
C VAL A 52 36.03 -12.53 -13.16
N LYS A 53 36.78 -13.00 -14.15
CA LYS A 53 38.23 -13.17 -14.04
C LYS A 53 38.94 -12.36 -15.11
N VAL A 54 40.03 -11.69 -14.72
CA VAL A 54 40.95 -10.98 -15.60
C VAL A 54 42.29 -11.70 -15.53
N ASN A 55 42.76 -12.19 -16.67
CA ASN A 55 43.99 -12.99 -16.77
C ASN A 55 44.02 -14.16 -15.75
N GLY A 56 42.84 -14.82 -15.57
CA GLY A 56 42.67 -15.95 -14.64
C GLY A 56 42.48 -15.59 -13.17
N ARG A 57 42.58 -14.32 -12.78
CA ARG A 57 42.37 -13.84 -11.40
C ARG A 57 40.98 -13.20 -11.24
N THR A 58 40.31 -13.49 -10.13
CA THR A 58 39.03 -12.88 -9.82
C THR A 58 39.11 -11.35 -9.75
N ALA A 59 38.20 -10.68 -10.41
CA ALA A 59 38.09 -9.23 -10.42
C ALA A 59 36.73 -8.81 -9.79
N SER A 60 36.76 -7.68 -9.09
CA SER A 60 35.52 -7.04 -8.61
C SER A 60 34.93 -6.20 -9.73
N VAL A 61 33.61 -6.27 -9.86
CA VAL A 61 32.81 -5.45 -10.81
C VAL A 61 31.79 -4.62 -10.05
N THR A 62 31.42 -3.49 -10.61
CA THR A 62 30.40 -2.62 -10.03
C THR A 62 29.30 -2.43 -11.06
N GLY A 63 28.05 -2.74 -10.72
CA GLY A 63 26.92 -2.60 -11.64
C GLY A 63 27.08 -3.37 -12.95
N ASN A 64 27.68 -4.57 -12.91
CA ASN A 64 27.95 -5.40 -14.10
C ASN A 64 28.91 -4.75 -15.12
N VAL A 65 29.77 -3.83 -14.69
CA VAL A 65 30.76 -3.19 -15.54
C VAL A 65 32.16 -3.32 -14.91
N LEU A 66 33.14 -3.65 -15.74
CA LEU A 66 34.55 -3.68 -15.38
C LEU A 66 35.29 -2.69 -16.27
N THR A 67 35.87 -1.64 -15.67
CA THR A 67 36.72 -0.69 -16.41
C THR A 67 38.16 -1.17 -16.38
N LEU A 68 38.80 -1.30 -17.52
CA LEU A 68 40.22 -1.68 -17.69
C LEU A 68 40.98 -0.54 -18.38
N THR A 69 42.21 -0.25 -17.87
CA THR A 69 43.16 0.54 -18.65
C THR A 69 44.03 -0.43 -19.43
N MET A 70 44.01 -0.33 -20.75
CA MET A 70 44.61 -1.27 -21.69
C MET A 70 46.14 -1.06 -21.77
N ASP A 71 46.85 -1.24 -20.66
CA ASP A 71 48.34 -1.14 -20.58
C ASP A 71 49.05 -2.43 -21.00
N GLN A 72 48.30 -3.51 -21.17
CA GLN A 72 48.72 -4.82 -21.65
C GLN A 72 47.55 -5.55 -22.28
N SER A 73 47.79 -6.71 -22.88
CA SER A 73 46.66 -7.57 -23.32
C SER A 73 45.98 -8.23 -22.15
N TYR A 74 44.63 -8.24 -22.18
CA TYR A 74 43.78 -8.83 -21.16
C TYR A 74 42.91 -9.95 -21.72
N ALA A 75 42.73 -11.00 -20.92
CA ALA A 75 41.71 -12.02 -21.09
C ALA A 75 40.68 -11.88 -19.98
N VAL A 76 39.44 -11.56 -20.32
CA VAL A 76 38.34 -11.43 -19.39
C VAL A 76 37.35 -12.58 -19.61
N SER A 77 37.02 -13.31 -18.56
CA SER A 77 36.01 -14.37 -18.60
C SER A 77 34.93 -14.09 -17.56
N ALA A 78 33.67 -14.17 -17.96
CA ALA A 78 32.51 -14.05 -17.13
C ALA A 78 31.82 -15.41 -16.96
N VAL A 79 31.37 -15.73 -15.76
CA VAL A 79 30.55 -16.89 -15.45
C VAL A 79 29.21 -16.38 -14.96
N PHE A 80 28.16 -16.82 -15.63
CA PHE A 80 26.77 -16.59 -15.23
C PHE A 80 26.23 -17.88 -14.60
N GLU A 81 25.39 -17.73 -13.59
CA GLU A 81 24.72 -18.84 -12.93
C GLU A 81 23.22 -18.59 -12.88
N LYS A 82 22.43 -19.66 -12.93
CA LYS A 82 20.98 -19.57 -12.79
C LYS A 82 20.63 -19.13 -11.38
N ILE A 83 19.75 -18.14 -11.30
CA ILE A 83 19.19 -17.70 -10.01
C ILE A 83 18.27 -18.81 -9.53
N PRO A 84 18.39 -19.26 -8.26
CA PRO A 84 17.45 -20.22 -7.71
C PRO A 84 16.01 -19.75 -7.83
N ASP A 85 15.10 -20.63 -8.24
CA ASP A 85 13.66 -20.36 -8.33
C ASP A 85 13.06 -20.34 -6.90
N VAL A 86 13.39 -19.32 -6.11
CA VAL A 86 12.86 -19.12 -4.76
C VAL A 86 11.76 -18.07 -4.84
N PRO A 87 10.48 -18.47 -4.66
CA PRO A 87 9.38 -17.52 -4.69
C PRO A 87 9.47 -16.52 -3.52
N THR A 88 9.31 -15.25 -3.83
CA THR A 88 9.21 -14.15 -2.87
C THR A 88 7.74 -13.79 -2.67
N VAL A 89 7.35 -13.50 -1.42
CA VAL A 89 6.00 -13.00 -1.12
C VAL A 89 5.90 -11.56 -1.59
N MET A 90 4.99 -11.29 -2.52
CA MET A 90 4.73 -9.96 -3.07
C MET A 90 3.70 -9.20 -2.23
N PHE A 91 2.67 -9.88 -1.77
CA PHE A 91 1.74 -9.43 -0.73
C PHE A 91 1.04 -10.63 -0.07
N GLU A 92 0.49 -10.40 1.12
CA GLU A 92 -0.38 -11.33 1.81
C GLU A 92 -1.45 -10.60 2.64
N ASN A 93 -2.59 -11.25 2.87
CA ASN A 93 -3.66 -10.77 3.73
C ASN A 93 -4.46 -11.95 4.28
N ASP A 94 -4.45 -12.10 5.60
CA ASP A 94 -5.23 -13.10 6.33
C ASP A 94 -6.57 -12.54 6.85
N PHE A 95 -6.88 -11.28 6.52
CA PHE A 95 -8.07 -10.55 6.96
C PHE A 95 -8.30 -10.52 8.48
N GLU A 96 -7.31 -10.90 9.28
CA GLU A 96 -7.37 -10.72 10.72
C GLU A 96 -7.24 -9.24 11.07
N SER A 97 -8.05 -8.75 12.00
CA SER A 97 -8.00 -7.34 12.36
C SER A 97 -6.72 -7.03 13.12
N VAL A 98 -5.96 -6.06 12.65
CA VAL A 98 -4.95 -5.36 13.44
C VAL A 98 -5.58 -4.16 14.15
N THR A 99 -5.07 -3.83 15.33
CA THR A 99 -5.65 -2.75 16.15
C THR A 99 -5.57 -1.42 15.41
N GLY A 100 -6.72 -0.81 15.15
CA GLY A 100 -6.82 0.52 14.53
C GLY A 100 -7.08 0.52 13.02
N ASP A 101 -7.00 -0.61 12.34
CA ASP A 101 -7.30 -0.70 10.92
C ASP A 101 -8.77 -1.03 10.66
N SER A 102 -9.27 -0.59 9.50
CA SER A 102 -10.61 -0.91 9.01
C SER A 102 -10.52 -1.94 7.89
N PHE A 103 -11.46 -2.91 7.87
CA PHE A 103 -11.58 -3.84 6.73
C PHE A 103 -11.64 -3.07 5.40
N PRO A 104 -10.89 -3.52 4.35
CA PRO A 104 -10.28 -4.83 4.19
C PRO A 104 -8.80 -4.95 4.61
N PHE A 105 -8.20 -3.97 5.26
CA PHE A 105 -6.83 -3.97 5.80
C PHE A 105 -5.70 -3.98 4.76
N HIS A 106 -4.49 -3.65 5.17
CA HIS A 106 -3.26 -3.78 4.38
C HIS A 106 -3.33 -3.16 2.97
N GLY A 107 -4.04 -2.02 2.83
CA GLY A 107 -4.16 -1.32 1.54
C GLY A 107 -5.13 -1.94 0.54
N TRP A 108 -5.85 -2.99 0.91
CA TRP A 108 -6.95 -3.50 0.11
C TRP A 108 -8.13 -2.54 0.08
N THR A 109 -8.93 -2.60 -0.96
CA THR A 109 -10.11 -1.74 -1.13
C THR A 109 -11.32 -2.54 -1.58
N VAL A 110 -12.51 -2.02 -1.33
CA VAL A 110 -13.77 -2.57 -1.80
C VAL A 110 -14.39 -1.60 -2.79
N LYS A 111 -14.76 -2.10 -3.98
CA LYS A 111 -15.54 -1.33 -4.95
C LYS A 111 -16.97 -1.86 -4.93
N VAL A 112 -17.89 -1.00 -4.50
CA VAL A 112 -19.31 -1.27 -4.38
C VAL A 112 -20.02 -0.68 -5.60
N GLN A 113 -20.84 -1.48 -6.29
CA GLN A 113 -21.54 -0.97 -7.46
C GLN A 113 -22.94 -0.44 -7.17
N ASP A 114 -23.73 -1.03 -6.31
CA ASP A 114 -25.08 -0.48 -6.01
C ASP A 114 -25.86 -1.21 -4.90
N THR A 115 -25.25 -1.66 -3.81
CA THR A 115 -26.02 -2.43 -2.83
C THR A 115 -25.72 -2.11 -1.39
N SER A 116 -26.68 -2.44 -0.54
CA SER A 116 -26.53 -2.43 0.91
C SER A 116 -25.70 -3.61 1.44
N SER A 117 -25.25 -4.51 0.56
CA SER A 117 -24.43 -5.68 0.92
C SER A 117 -23.18 -5.73 0.06
N THR A 118 -22.02 -5.62 0.69
CA THR A 118 -20.72 -5.65 0.05
C THR A 118 -19.76 -6.51 0.84
N TRP A 119 -18.52 -6.63 0.39
CA TRP A 119 -17.47 -7.32 1.11
C TRP A 119 -17.30 -6.76 2.51
N LYS A 120 -17.20 -7.65 3.51
CA LYS A 120 -17.00 -7.31 4.92
C LYS A 120 -16.13 -8.35 5.60
N GLN A 121 -15.52 -7.99 6.71
CA GLN A 121 -14.92 -8.97 7.61
C GLN A 121 -16.03 -9.74 8.31
N TYR A 122 -15.87 -11.04 8.36
CA TYR A 122 -16.83 -11.94 9.01
C TYR A 122 -16.11 -13.06 9.74
N THR A 123 -16.69 -13.52 10.82
CA THR A 123 -16.27 -14.70 11.57
C THR A 123 -17.36 -15.74 11.41
N TYR A 124 -17.13 -16.78 10.63
CA TYR A 124 -18.11 -17.83 10.44
C TYR A 124 -17.70 -19.08 11.19
N TYR A 125 -18.60 -19.53 12.04
CA TYR A 125 -18.47 -20.76 12.79
C TYR A 125 -18.50 -21.94 11.80
N ASN A 126 -17.37 -22.62 11.56
CA ASN A 126 -17.25 -23.85 10.79
C ASN A 126 -16.99 -23.76 9.26
N TRP A 127 -16.48 -22.70 8.70
CA TRP A 127 -16.23 -22.76 7.26
C TRP A 127 -15.08 -23.73 6.85
N LYS A 128 -14.16 -24.05 7.78
CA LYS A 128 -13.11 -25.07 7.57
C LYS A 128 -13.24 -26.33 8.43
N ASN A 129 -14.31 -26.52 9.20
CA ASN A 129 -14.41 -27.54 10.25
C ASN A 129 -13.30 -27.48 11.33
N GLU A 130 -12.58 -26.40 11.43
CA GLU A 130 -11.40 -26.28 12.32
C GLU A 130 -11.72 -25.65 13.65
N GLY A 131 -12.96 -25.25 13.91
CA GLY A 131 -13.40 -24.70 15.19
C GLY A 131 -12.72 -23.39 15.60
N ASN A 132 -12.15 -22.65 14.66
CA ASN A 132 -11.46 -21.42 14.88
C ASN A 132 -12.32 -20.21 14.51
N ASP A 133 -12.28 -19.18 15.36
CA ASP A 133 -12.89 -17.87 15.17
C ASP A 133 -12.08 -17.03 14.14
N SER A 134 -11.46 -17.65 13.12
CA SER A 134 -10.69 -16.95 12.10
C SER A 134 -11.60 -16.01 11.33
N LYS A 135 -11.15 -14.77 11.19
CA LYS A 135 -11.83 -13.77 10.42
C LYS A 135 -11.41 -13.89 8.96
N HIS A 136 -12.33 -13.56 8.06
CA HIS A 136 -12.12 -13.67 6.62
C HIS A 136 -12.92 -12.61 5.88
N ALA A 137 -12.59 -12.35 4.63
CA ALA A 137 -13.40 -11.54 3.74
C ALA A 137 -14.63 -12.35 3.31
N TYR A 138 -15.81 -11.76 3.45
CA TYR A 138 -17.10 -12.43 3.17
C TYR A 138 -18.04 -11.52 2.42
N ILE A 139 -18.76 -12.10 1.48
CA ILE A 139 -19.88 -11.48 0.78
C ILE A 139 -21.04 -12.46 0.66
N SER A 140 -22.26 -11.94 0.77
CA SER A 140 -23.48 -12.71 0.51
C SER A 140 -24.53 -11.86 -0.14
N ASN A 141 -25.40 -12.49 -0.91
CA ASN A 141 -26.68 -11.89 -1.30
C ASN A 141 -27.70 -12.13 -0.18
N ASP A 142 -28.12 -11.06 0.44
CA ASP A 142 -29.14 -11.07 1.49
C ASP A 142 -30.53 -10.67 0.94
N TRP A 143 -30.89 -11.08 -0.27
CA TRP A 143 -32.19 -10.80 -0.93
C TRP A 143 -32.40 -9.29 -1.26
N LYS A 144 -31.30 -8.53 -1.46
CA LYS A 144 -31.36 -7.07 -1.50
C LYS A 144 -31.05 -6.43 -2.86
N GLY A 145 -30.98 -7.18 -3.91
CA GLY A 145 -30.74 -6.63 -5.25
C GLY A 145 -29.57 -7.28 -6.00
N ALA A 146 -29.31 -6.80 -7.20
CA ALA A 146 -28.15 -7.22 -7.98
C ALA A 146 -26.85 -6.74 -7.31
N GLN A 147 -25.83 -7.57 -7.35
CA GLN A 147 -24.51 -7.25 -6.82
C GLN A 147 -23.45 -7.45 -7.92
N ASP A 148 -22.52 -6.52 -7.99
CA ASP A 148 -21.28 -6.63 -8.77
C ASP A 148 -20.16 -5.95 -7.98
N GLU A 149 -19.56 -6.73 -7.07
CA GLU A 149 -18.74 -6.25 -5.99
C GLU A 149 -17.30 -6.76 -6.12
N TYR A 150 -16.33 -5.88 -5.88
CA TYR A 150 -14.92 -6.20 -5.97
C TYR A 150 -14.23 -6.05 -4.62
N LEU A 151 -13.41 -7.02 -4.25
CA LEU A 151 -12.40 -6.93 -3.21
C LEU A 151 -11.04 -6.85 -3.90
N ILE A 152 -10.39 -5.70 -3.83
CA ILE A 152 -9.24 -5.33 -4.69
C ILE A 152 -7.97 -5.26 -3.85
N SER A 153 -6.91 -5.92 -4.31
CA SER A 153 -5.58 -5.87 -3.70
C SER A 153 -4.92 -4.50 -3.84
N PRO A 154 -3.90 -4.19 -3.03
CA PRO A 154 -2.95 -3.14 -3.37
C PRO A 154 -2.35 -3.37 -4.77
N ALA A 155 -1.90 -2.30 -5.40
CA ALA A 155 -1.07 -2.41 -6.60
C ALA A 155 0.29 -3.01 -6.23
N VAL A 156 0.78 -3.94 -7.05
CA VAL A 156 2.06 -4.62 -6.85
C VAL A 156 2.94 -4.51 -8.09
N ASP A 157 4.24 -4.34 -7.88
CA ASP A 157 5.23 -4.40 -8.95
C ASP A 157 5.66 -5.85 -9.20
N LEU A 158 5.22 -6.42 -10.32
CA LEU A 158 5.65 -7.73 -10.81
C LEU A 158 6.63 -7.61 -12.00
N SER A 159 7.08 -6.39 -12.34
CA SER A 159 8.10 -6.22 -13.37
C SER A 159 9.41 -6.92 -12.96
N GLY A 160 10.01 -7.68 -13.86
CA GLY A 160 11.20 -8.47 -13.54
C GLY A 160 10.93 -9.66 -12.60
N THR A 161 9.71 -10.17 -12.62
CA THR A 161 9.35 -11.44 -11.97
C THR A 161 8.79 -12.43 -12.98
N ARG A 162 8.75 -13.71 -12.60
CA ARG A 162 8.13 -14.81 -13.33
C ARG A 162 7.42 -15.76 -12.38
N ASP A 163 6.67 -16.68 -12.95
CA ASP A 163 6.02 -17.77 -12.22
C ASP A 163 5.19 -17.27 -11.02
N GLY A 164 4.49 -16.15 -11.22
CA GLY A 164 3.57 -15.61 -10.23
C GLY A 164 2.46 -16.59 -9.91
N VAL A 165 2.18 -16.80 -8.61
CA VAL A 165 1.09 -17.64 -8.13
C VAL A 165 0.33 -16.91 -7.04
N LEU A 166 -0.98 -16.72 -7.25
CA LEU A 166 -1.91 -16.24 -6.24
C LEU A 166 -2.56 -17.42 -5.54
N THR A 167 -2.32 -17.56 -4.24
CA THR A 167 -2.95 -18.60 -3.42
C THR A 167 -3.97 -17.98 -2.47
N PHE A 168 -5.02 -18.70 -2.17
CA PHE A 168 -6.02 -18.29 -1.19
C PHE A 168 -6.88 -19.48 -0.75
N ASP A 169 -7.46 -19.36 0.41
CA ASP A 169 -8.52 -20.24 0.88
C ASP A 169 -9.88 -19.67 0.52
N PHE A 170 -10.83 -20.53 0.20
CA PHE A 170 -12.19 -20.09 -0.14
C PHE A 170 -13.25 -21.01 0.46
N ALA A 171 -14.45 -20.43 0.63
CA ALA A 171 -15.66 -21.18 0.89
C ALA A 171 -16.84 -20.54 0.18
N TYR A 172 -17.74 -21.36 -0.36
CA TYR A 172 -18.96 -20.89 -1.01
C TYR A 172 -20.15 -21.81 -0.73
N GLY A 173 -21.36 -21.26 -0.88
CA GLY A 173 -22.59 -22.03 -0.77
C GLY A 173 -22.75 -23.02 -1.93
N GLU A 174 -22.90 -24.32 -1.63
CA GLU A 174 -23.08 -25.36 -2.65
C GLU A 174 -24.24 -25.05 -3.59
N TYR A 175 -25.38 -24.61 -3.05
CA TYR A 175 -26.55 -24.31 -3.85
C TYR A 175 -26.25 -23.25 -4.91
N GLY A 176 -25.59 -22.18 -4.51
CA GLY A 176 -25.29 -21.05 -5.40
C GLY A 176 -24.34 -21.44 -6.54
N ILE A 177 -23.26 -22.16 -6.24
CA ILE A 177 -22.29 -22.56 -7.25
C ILE A 177 -22.87 -23.62 -8.20
N LYS A 178 -23.58 -24.60 -7.66
CA LYS A 178 -24.21 -25.68 -8.42
C LYS A 178 -25.30 -25.19 -9.37
N ASN A 179 -26.12 -24.26 -8.92
CA ASN A 179 -27.24 -23.71 -9.69
C ASN A 179 -26.86 -22.41 -10.43
N LYS A 180 -25.60 -21.96 -10.33
CA LYS A 180 -25.09 -20.76 -10.97
C LYS A 180 -25.91 -19.50 -10.61
N THR A 181 -26.36 -19.37 -9.36
CA THR A 181 -27.09 -18.22 -8.89
C THR A 181 -26.22 -16.99 -8.70
N PHE A 182 -24.91 -17.19 -8.59
CA PHE A 182 -23.89 -16.14 -8.65
C PHE A 182 -22.72 -16.60 -9.51
N THR A 183 -21.91 -15.65 -9.94
CA THR A 183 -20.56 -15.91 -10.50
C THR A 183 -19.52 -15.23 -9.64
N ALA A 184 -18.37 -15.89 -9.54
CA ALA A 184 -17.23 -15.31 -8.84
C ALA A 184 -15.94 -15.60 -9.62
N THR A 185 -15.08 -14.60 -9.74
CA THR A 185 -13.83 -14.65 -10.49
C THR A 185 -12.68 -14.06 -9.70
N VAL A 186 -11.48 -14.52 -9.98
CA VAL A 186 -10.27 -13.76 -9.72
C VAL A 186 -9.93 -13.02 -11.01
N GLU A 187 -9.77 -11.72 -10.91
CA GLU A 187 -9.50 -10.85 -12.05
C GLU A 187 -8.19 -10.07 -11.82
N ALA A 188 -7.52 -9.68 -12.90
CA ALA A 188 -6.32 -8.86 -12.87
C ALA A 188 -6.49 -7.61 -13.73
N SER A 189 -5.84 -6.51 -13.30
CA SER A 189 -5.84 -5.20 -13.96
C SER A 189 -4.43 -4.61 -13.99
N THR A 190 -4.05 -4.00 -15.11
CA THR A 190 -2.78 -3.27 -15.30
C THR A 190 -2.99 -1.77 -15.52
N ASP A 191 -4.21 -1.27 -15.39
CA ASP A 191 -4.59 0.12 -15.69
C ASP A 191 -5.22 0.86 -14.49
N GLY A 192 -4.91 0.37 -13.26
CA GLY A 192 -5.42 0.94 -12.02
C GLY A 192 -6.90 0.63 -11.77
N GLY A 193 -7.36 -0.55 -12.19
CA GLY A 193 -8.72 -1.04 -11.94
C GLY A 193 -9.79 -0.46 -12.86
N LYS A 194 -9.39 0.12 -14.00
CA LYS A 194 -10.33 0.60 -15.02
C LYS A 194 -10.90 -0.55 -15.84
N THR A 195 -10.04 -1.50 -16.21
CA THR A 195 -10.43 -2.73 -16.90
C THR A 195 -9.92 -3.95 -16.11
N TRP A 196 -10.73 -5.00 -16.11
CA TRP A 196 -10.47 -6.22 -15.39
C TRP A 196 -10.62 -7.43 -16.31
N ASN A 197 -9.69 -8.38 -16.23
CA ASN A 197 -9.73 -9.61 -16.99
C ASN A 197 -9.69 -10.80 -16.03
N ALA A 198 -10.63 -11.73 -16.20
CA ALA A 198 -10.67 -12.93 -15.38
C ALA A 198 -9.47 -13.84 -15.68
N ILE A 199 -8.75 -14.23 -14.62
CA ILE A 199 -7.65 -15.18 -14.66
C ILE A 199 -8.03 -16.52 -14.02
N TRP A 200 -9.10 -16.56 -13.24
CA TRP A 200 -9.62 -17.78 -12.63
C TRP A 200 -11.11 -17.66 -12.33
N ASN A 201 -11.82 -18.80 -12.26
CA ASN A 201 -13.26 -18.84 -12.05
C ASN A 201 -13.61 -19.83 -10.95
N PHE A 202 -14.35 -19.40 -9.94
CA PHE A 202 -14.78 -20.25 -8.83
C PHE A 202 -15.68 -21.40 -9.26
N GLN A 203 -16.48 -21.24 -10.32
CA GLN A 203 -17.31 -22.32 -10.84
C GLN A 203 -16.50 -23.53 -11.30
N ASP A 204 -15.27 -23.31 -11.77
CA ASP A 204 -14.39 -24.39 -12.23
C ASP A 204 -13.81 -25.22 -11.08
N SER A 205 -13.84 -24.68 -9.85
CA SER A 205 -13.45 -25.43 -8.65
C SER A 205 -14.50 -26.44 -8.18
N TYR A 206 -15.75 -26.32 -8.67
CA TYR A 206 -16.82 -27.24 -8.33
C TYR A 206 -16.78 -28.48 -9.24
N THR A 207 -16.36 -29.59 -8.69
CA THR A 207 -16.26 -30.90 -9.41
C THR A 207 -17.31 -31.92 -8.94
N GLY A 208 -18.38 -31.42 -8.29
CA GLY A 208 -19.43 -32.29 -7.74
C GLY A 208 -19.11 -32.89 -6.37
N GLN A 209 -18.15 -32.31 -5.65
CA GLN A 209 -17.83 -32.65 -4.28
C GLN A 209 -19.02 -32.43 -3.36
N GLN A 210 -19.11 -33.29 -2.34
CA GLN A 210 -20.20 -33.20 -1.37
C GLN A 210 -19.93 -32.07 -0.36
N ALA A 211 -20.89 -31.19 -0.19
CA ALA A 211 -20.82 -30.12 0.80
C ALA A 211 -20.90 -30.66 2.23
N SER A 212 -20.16 -30.03 3.14
CA SER A 212 -20.40 -30.13 4.59
C SER A 212 -21.25 -28.93 5.01
N ASN A 213 -22.42 -29.16 5.61
CA ASN A 213 -23.35 -28.11 6.01
C ASN A 213 -23.71 -27.12 4.88
N TYR A 214 -23.91 -27.60 3.67
CA TYR A 214 -24.19 -26.79 2.47
C TYR A 214 -23.07 -25.85 2.03
N ILE A 215 -21.87 -25.98 2.58
CA ILE A 215 -20.70 -25.21 2.23
C ILE A 215 -19.63 -26.11 1.62
N ILE A 216 -19.01 -25.63 0.56
CA ILE A 216 -17.84 -26.21 -0.06
C ILE A 216 -16.67 -25.27 0.23
N SER A 217 -15.61 -25.80 0.79
CA SER A 217 -14.38 -25.07 1.07
C SER A 217 -13.18 -25.73 0.43
N GLY A 218 -12.15 -24.96 0.17
CA GLY A 218 -10.90 -25.43 -0.42
C GLY A 218 -9.86 -24.32 -0.45
N SER A 219 -8.72 -24.68 -1.03
CA SER A 219 -7.65 -23.71 -1.35
C SER A 219 -7.45 -23.69 -2.86
N ALA A 220 -7.05 -22.56 -3.39
CA ALA A 220 -6.75 -22.38 -4.80
C ALA A 220 -5.30 -21.93 -4.97
N GLU A 221 -4.69 -22.37 -6.06
CA GLU A 221 -3.42 -21.89 -6.59
C GLU A 221 -3.70 -21.40 -8.02
N VAL A 222 -3.63 -20.09 -8.22
CA VAL A 222 -3.95 -19.45 -9.50
C VAL A 222 -2.66 -18.94 -10.12
N PRO A 223 -2.15 -19.56 -11.19
CA PRO A 223 -1.00 -19.02 -11.90
C PRO A 223 -1.31 -17.65 -12.47
N VAL A 224 -0.41 -16.71 -12.28
CA VAL A 224 -0.52 -15.36 -12.85
C VAL A 224 0.04 -15.41 -14.28
N PRO A 225 -0.77 -15.09 -15.30
CA PRO A 225 -0.29 -15.03 -16.67
C PRO A 225 0.83 -13.99 -16.86
N ALA A 226 1.81 -14.31 -17.72
CA ALA A 226 3.03 -13.52 -17.90
C ALA A 226 2.76 -12.07 -18.37
N GLU A 227 1.64 -11.79 -19.01
CA GLU A 227 1.23 -10.43 -19.42
C GLU A 227 0.98 -9.51 -18.20
N TYR A 228 0.84 -10.06 -17.00
CA TYR A 228 0.70 -9.30 -15.74
C TYR A 228 2.04 -9.13 -15.01
N ASN A 229 3.17 -9.57 -15.56
CA ASN A 229 4.49 -9.33 -14.99
C ASN A 229 4.94 -7.89 -15.29
N VAL A 230 4.17 -6.92 -14.80
CA VAL A 230 4.39 -5.48 -14.98
C VAL A 230 4.26 -4.75 -13.65
N ASP A 231 4.68 -3.48 -13.61
CA ASP A 231 4.45 -2.63 -12.44
C ASP A 231 2.99 -2.20 -12.32
N GLY A 232 2.51 -2.06 -11.09
CA GLY A 232 1.20 -1.51 -10.78
C GLY A 232 0.03 -2.47 -11.03
N VAL A 233 0.28 -3.78 -11.18
CA VAL A 233 -0.79 -4.76 -11.35
C VAL A 233 -1.62 -4.89 -10.07
N GLN A 234 -2.94 -5.01 -10.22
CA GLN A 234 -3.88 -5.28 -9.14
C GLN A 234 -4.66 -6.56 -9.42
N PHE A 235 -5.02 -7.25 -8.34
CA PHE A 235 -5.88 -8.43 -8.39
C PHE A 235 -7.19 -8.13 -7.66
N ALA A 236 -8.28 -8.75 -8.11
CA ALA A 236 -9.58 -8.59 -7.49
C ALA A 236 -10.33 -9.91 -7.39
N PHE A 237 -11.03 -10.10 -6.29
CA PHE A 237 -12.10 -11.08 -6.15
C PHE A 237 -13.40 -10.39 -6.50
N ARG A 238 -13.98 -10.73 -7.65
CA ARG A 238 -15.26 -10.19 -8.10
C ARG A 238 -16.37 -11.17 -7.81
N TYR A 239 -17.45 -10.67 -7.24
CA TYR A 239 -18.67 -11.41 -6.96
C TYR A 239 -19.84 -10.73 -7.69
N VAL A 240 -20.54 -11.50 -8.54
CA VAL A 240 -21.69 -11.01 -9.30
C VAL A 240 -22.90 -11.87 -8.97
N HIS A 241 -23.95 -11.27 -8.47
CA HIS A 241 -25.20 -11.94 -8.20
C HIS A 241 -26.34 -11.19 -8.92
N PRO A 242 -27.06 -11.85 -9.84
CA PRO A 242 -28.23 -11.24 -10.47
C PRO A 242 -29.35 -11.03 -9.45
N ASN A 243 -30.17 -10.02 -9.68
CA ASN A 243 -31.29 -9.70 -8.80
C ASN A 243 -32.42 -10.74 -8.94
N GLU A 244 -32.28 -11.87 -8.28
CA GLU A 244 -33.28 -12.92 -8.23
C GLU A 244 -33.43 -13.45 -6.79
N ASP A 245 -34.58 -14.07 -6.51
CA ASP A 245 -34.90 -14.65 -5.19
C ASP A 245 -34.06 -15.88 -4.86
N THR A 246 -32.76 -15.76 -4.96
CA THR A 246 -31.78 -16.82 -4.72
C THR A 246 -30.70 -16.38 -3.76
N THR A 247 -30.02 -17.35 -3.14
CA THR A 247 -28.93 -17.08 -2.21
C THR A 247 -27.58 -17.43 -2.84
N GLY A 248 -26.58 -16.62 -2.54
CA GLY A 248 -25.18 -16.88 -2.87
C GLY A 248 -24.29 -16.32 -1.78
N GLN A 249 -23.21 -17.02 -1.49
CA GLN A 249 -22.21 -16.55 -0.52
C GLN A 249 -20.83 -17.00 -0.94
N LEU A 250 -19.85 -16.19 -0.64
CA LEU A 250 -18.43 -16.42 -0.89
C LEU A 250 -17.60 -15.89 0.27
N ALA A 251 -16.65 -16.67 0.70
CA ALA A 251 -15.64 -16.28 1.69
C ALA A 251 -14.24 -16.50 1.10
N ILE A 252 -13.31 -15.60 1.41
CA ILE A 252 -11.91 -15.63 0.98
C ILE A 252 -11.03 -15.37 2.20
N ASP A 253 -9.94 -16.13 2.31
CA ASP A 253 -8.99 -16.01 3.41
C ASP A 253 -7.57 -16.37 2.96
N ASN A 254 -6.57 -16.00 3.77
CA ASN A 254 -5.17 -16.38 3.57
C ASN A 254 -4.66 -16.08 2.16
N VAL A 255 -5.01 -14.92 1.63
CA VAL A 255 -4.58 -14.52 0.28
C VAL A 255 -3.09 -14.23 0.28
N LYS A 256 -2.37 -14.84 -0.64
CA LYS A 256 -0.93 -14.65 -0.79
C LYS A 256 -0.54 -14.69 -2.27
N LEU A 257 0.19 -13.67 -2.71
CA LEU A 257 0.84 -13.64 -4.01
C LEU A 257 2.34 -13.90 -3.83
N MET A 258 2.83 -14.88 -4.56
CA MET A 258 4.26 -15.20 -4.66
C MET A 258 4.71 -15.13 -6.11
N ALA A 259 5.95 -14.69 -6.33
CA ALA A 259 6.58 -14.71 -7.66
C ALA A 259 8.09 -14.92 -7.52
N VAL A 260 8.73 -15.44 -8.57
CA VAL A 260 10.18 -15.61 -8.64
C VAL A 260 10.78 -14.36 -9.28
N GLU A 261 11.75 -13.71 -8.64
CA GLU A 261 12.46 -12.57 -9.23
C GLU A 261 13.43 -13.02 -10.33
N ASP A 262 13.44 -12.33 -11.48
CA ASP A 262 14.22 -12.66 -12.68
C ASP A 262 15.67 -12.15 -12.65
N GLY A 263 16.01 -11.34 -11.68
CA GLY A 263 17.33 -10.73 -11.56
C GLY A 263 18.12 -11.23 -10.34
N PRO A 264 19.37 -10.84 -10.17
CA PRO A 264 20.01 -10.95 -8.88
C PRO A 264 19.03 -10.35 -7.88
N VAL A 265 18.81 -11.05 -6.74
CA VAL A 265 17.96 -10.53 -5.66
C VAL A 265 18.43 -9.10 -5.40
N ALA A 266 17.73 -8.14 -6.00
CA ALA A 266 18.15 -6.75 -5.87
C ALA A 266 18.18 -6.48 -4.38
N GLN A 267 19.32 -6.07 -3.87
CA GLN A 267 19.44 -5.63 -2.48
C GLN A 267 18.27 -4.69 -2.22
N LYS A 268 17.47 -4.98 -1.20
CA LYS A 268 16.36 -4.10 -0.81
C LYS A 268 16.76 -3.38 0.45
N TYR A 269 16.37 -2.13 0.51
CA TYR A 269 16.55 -1.29 1.69
C TYR A 269 15.17 -0.91 2.24
N THR A 270 15.11 -0.70 3.53
CA THR A 270 13.86 -0.29 4.20
C THR A 270 13.90 1.20 4.49
N ILE A 271 12.84 1.91 4.09
CA ILE A 271 12.58 3.28 4.53
C ILE A 271 11.45 3.24 5.54
N THR A 272 11.73 3.60 6.80
CA THR A 272 10.71 3.65 7.85
C THR A 272 10.06 5.03 7.87
N ALA A 273 8.78 5.10 7.53
CA ALA A 273 8.01 6.35 7.44
C ALA A 273 7.02 6.48 8.60
N THR A 274 7.11 7.59 9.33
CA THR A 274 6.25 7.90 10.47
C THR A 274 5.61 9.26 10.35
N ALA A 275 4.41 9.43 10.89
CA ALA A 275 3.72 10.71 10.99
C ALA A 275 3.36 10.97 12.46
N GLY A 276 3.59 12.20 12.90
CA GLY A 276 3.12 12.70 14.20
C GLY A 276 1.62 12.98 14.21
N GLU A 277 1.09 13.35 15.38
CA GLU A 277 -0.32 13.78 15.51
C GLU A 277 -0.60 14.99 14.61
N GLY A 278 -1.75 14.99 13.94
CA GLY A 278 -2.22 16.10 13.11
C GLY A 278 -1.93 15.99 11.63
N GLY A 279 -1.49 14.81 11.14
CA GLY A 279 -1.28 14.60 9.71
C GLY A 279 -0.99 13.16 9.35
N SER A 280 -0.58 12.95 8.11
CA SER A 280 -0.25 11.63 7.55
C SER A 280 0.95 11.70 6.62
N ILE A 281 1.59 10.54 6.45
CA ILE A 281 2.61 10.30 5.43
C ILE A 281 2.19 9.07 4.62
N THR A 282 2.39 9.11 3.32
CA THR A 282 2.00 8.00 2.42
C THR A 282 3.11 7.74 1.40
N PRO A 283 3.59 6.48 1.28
CA PRO A 283 3.26 5.32 2.11
C PRO A 283 3.74 5.47 3.56
N ALA A 284 3.14 4.75 4.52
CA ALA A 284 3.50 4.78 5.93
C ALA A 284 4.10 3.42 6.38
N GLY A 285 4.83 3.43 7.50
CA GLY A 285 5.45 2.22 8.04
C GLY A 285 6.75 1.84 7.35
N GLU A 286 7.03 0.56 7.27
CA GLU A 286 8.22 0.02 6.60
C GLU A 286 7.97 -0.14 5.11
N VAL A 287 8.69 0.62 4.30
CA VAL A 287 8.61 0.59 2.83
C VAL A 287 9.88 -0.03 2.28
N SER A 288 9.74 -1.17 1.58
CA SER A 288 10.84 -1.87 0.94
C SER A 288 11.13 -1.27 -0.43
N VAL A 289 12.37 -0.84 -0.66
CA VAL A 289 12.82 -0.18 -1.90
C VAL A 289 14.00 -0.96 -2.48
N LYS A 290 13.96 -1.28 -3.77
CA LYS A 290 15.10 -1.94 -4.46
C LYS A 290 16.31 -1.00 -4.49
N GLU A 291 17.52 -1.57 -4.41
CA GLU A 291 18.77 -0.81 -4.55
C GLU A 291 18.75 0.02 -5.84
N GLY A 292 19.11 1.29 -5.73
CA GLY A 292 19.13 2.20 -6.86
C GLY A 292 17.78 2.76 -7.29
N ALA A 293 16.67 2.25 -6.76
CA ALA A 293 15.33 2.78 -7.05
C ALA A 293 15.05 4.07 -6.25
N SER A 294 14.04 4.81 -6.70
CA SER A 294 13.56 6.01 -6.00
C SER A 294 12.23 5.74 -5.32
N GLN A 295 12.00 6.38 -4.17
CA GLN A 295 10.74 6.30 -3.42
C GLN A 295 10.27 7.68 -2.99
N THR A 296 9.04 8.03 -3.36
CA THR A 296 8.41 9.29 -2.96
C THR A 296 7.43 9.07 -1.82
N PHE A 297 7.44 10.00 -0.87
CA PHE A 297 6.49 10.09 0.23
C PHE A 297 5.69 11.38 0.12
N ALA A 298 4.37 11.28 0.19
CA ALA A 298 3.47 12.43 0.27
C ALA A 298 3.13 12.70 1.74
N ILE A 299 3.19 13.96 2.15
CA ILE A 299 2.92 14.40 3.51
C ILE A 299 1.70 15.33 3.49
N ALA A 300 0.70 15.05 4.30
CA ALA A 300 -0.53 15.82 4.36
C ALA A 300 -0.90 16.17 5.80
N ALA A 301 -1.14 17.46 6.06
CA ALA A 301 -1.67 17.91 7.34
C ALA A 301 -3.20 17.75 7.36
N GLN A 302 -3.75 17.38 8.51
CA GLN A 302 -5.18 17.40 8.77
C GLN A 302 -5.69 18.83 8.96
N GLU A 303 -7.01 19.00 8.88
CA GLU A 303 -7.66 20.30 9.15
C GLU A 303 -7.28 20.81 10.55
N GLY A 304 -6.90 22.08 10.65
CA GLY A 304 -6.41 22.69 11.88
C GLY A 304 -4.93 22.43 12.20
N TYR A 305 -4.20 21.79 11.29
CA TYR A 305 -2.75 21.56 11.41
C TYR A 305 -2.00 22.07 10.18
N ALA A 306 -0.72 22.27 10.35
CA ALA A 306 0.24 22.54 9.28
C ALA A 306 1.44 21.60 9.43
N ILE A 307 2.12 21.30 8.35
CA ILE A 307 3.40 20.60 8.41
C ILE A 307 4.40 21.57 9.09
N ALA A 308 4.96 21.12 10.20
CA ALA A 308 5.96 21.91 10.95
C ALA A 308 7.37 21.62 10.42
N ASP A 309 7.67 20.34 10.18
CA ASP A 309 8.97 19.88 9.69
C ASP A 309 8.85 18.47 9.13
N VAL A 310 9.80 18.09 8.26
CA VAL A 310 10.03 16.71 7.85
C VAL A 310 11.47 16.38 8.17
N LEU A 311 11.68 15.27 8.88
CA LEU A 311 13.00 14.79 9.27
C LEU A 311 13.37 13.59 8.40
N VAL A 312 14.50 13.65 7.71
CA VAL A 312 15.08 12.55 6.94
C VAL A 312 16.37 12.13 7.65
N ASP A 313 16.43 10.86 8.07
CA ASP A 313 17.54 10.32 8.88
C ASP A 313 17.86 11.21 10.10
N GLY A 314 16.81 11.77 10.69
CA GLY A 314 16.91 12.67 11.85
C GLY A 314 17.33 14.11 11.52
N GLN A 315 17.54 14.45 10.24
CA GLN A 315 17.89 15.81 9.81
C GLN A 315 16.65 16.49 9.20
N SER A 316 16.42 17.76 9.56
CA SER A 316 15.35 18.57 9.01
C SER A 316 15.57 18.86 7.52
N VAL A 317 14.52 18.64 6.72
CA VAL A 317 14.43 19.08 5.32
C VAL A 317 13.40 20.20 5.15
N GLY A 318 12.84 20.70 6.26
CA GLY A 318 11.82 21.75 6.29
C GLY A 318 10.40 21.22 6.12
N ALA A 319 9.43 22.15 6.08
CA ALA A 319 8.01 21.84 5.93
C ALA A 319 7.70 21.60 4.45
N VAL A 320 7.89 20.36 3.99
CA VAL A 320 7.61 19.93 2.60
C VAL A 320 6.38 19.01 2.57
N ASP A 321 5.60 19.09 1.50
CA ASP A 321 4.42 18.24 1.28
C ASP A 321 4.77 16.92 0.56
N SER A 322 6.00 16.81 0.07
CA SER A 322 6.52 15.56 -0.50
C SER A 322 8.04 15.50 -0.36
N TYR A 323 8.57 14.28 -0.27
CA TYR A 323 10.00 14.01 -0.29
C TYR A 323 10.29 12.75 -1.09
N THR A 324 11.33 12.81 -1.95
CA THR A 324 11.76 11.66 -2.75
C THR A 324 13.18 11.26 -2.36
N PHE A 325 13.34 10.02 -1.93
CA PHE A 325 14.64 9.38 -1.87
C PHE A 325 15.01 8.92 -3.28
N GLU A 326 16.08 9.41 -3.82
CA GLU A 326 16.61 8.99 -5.12
C GLU A 326 17.77 8.03 -4.93
N ASN A 327 17.86 7.01 -5.80
CA ASN A 327 18.97 6.04 -5.81
C ASN A 327 19.24 5.44 -4.41
N VAL A 328 18.24 4.81 -3.82
CA VAL A 328 18.30 4.26 -2.46
C VAL A 328 19.34 3.15 -2.39
N THR A 329 20.38 3.35 -1.58
CA THR A 329 21.51 2.40 -1.39
C THR A 329 21.75 2.04 0.07
N ALA A 330 20.87 2.47 0.99
CA ALA A 330 20.90 2.18 2.42
C ALA A 330 19.48 2.24 3.00
N ASN A 331 19.33 1.77 4.25
CA ASN A 331 18.10 1.99 5.01
C ASN A 331 17.99 3.46 5.43
N HIS A 332 16.77 4.00 5.42
CA HIS A 332 16.47 5.38 5.75
C HIS A 332 15.28 5.50 6.70
N THR A 333 15.12 6.67 7.27
CA THR A 333 13.95 7.05 8.04
C THR A 333 13.38 8.37 7.51
N ILE A 334 12.06 8.52 7.54
CA ILE A 334 11.37 9.79 7.29
C ILE A 334 10.27 9.98 8.33
N ALA A 335 10.25 11.14 8.98
CA ALA A 335 9.26 11.47 10.00
C ALA A 335 8.64 12.84 9.73
N ALA A 336 7.33 12.88 9.61
CA ALA A 336 6.58 14.14 9.44
C ALA A 336 6.12 14.66 10.80
N VAL A 337 6.37 15.93 11.07
CA VAL A 337 6.00 16.65 12.29
C VAL A 337 4.96 17.71 11.94
N PHE A 338 3.88 17.76 12.70
CA PHE A 338 2.79 18.71 12.49
C PHE A 338 2.64 19.64 13.69
N THR A 339 2.15 20.83 13.44
CA THR A 339 1.79 21.80 14.47
C THR A 339 0.36 22.27 14.25
N ARG A 340 -0.36 22.52 15.34
CA ARG A 340 -1.68 23.13 15.21
C ARG A 340 -1.53 24.52 14.60
N THR A 341 -2.27 24.78 13.55
CA THR A 341 -2.49 26.14 13.12
C THR A 341 -3.29 26.80 14.21
N ALA A 342 -2.84 27.99 14.68
CA ALA A 342 -3.69 28.78 15.53
C ALA A 342 -5.04 28.87 14.81
N SER A 343 -6.10 28.32 15.38
CA SER A 343 -7.43 28.66 14.90
C SER A 343 -7.48 30.18 14.99
N ASP A 344 -7.81 30.83 13.87
CA ASP A 344 -8.27 32.19 13.92
C ASP A 344 -9.55 32.17 14.75
N VAL A 345 -9.40 32.16 16.06
CA VAL A 345 -10.49 32.46 16.97
C VAL A 345 -10.78 33.92 16.70
N GLN A 346 -11.64 34.17 15.70
CA GLN A 346 -12.10 35.54 15.39
C GLN A 346 -12.79 36.16 16.60
N PHE A 347 -13.20 35.32 17.55
CA PHE A 347 -13.82 35.72 18.80
C PHE A 347 -13.36 34.82 19.92
N ASP A 348 -12.73 35.35 20.92
CA ASP A 348 -12.49 34.71 22.20
C ASP A 348 -13.04 35.58 23.31
N ASN A 349 -13.94 35.05 24.10
CA ASN A 349 -14.44 35.71 25.29
C ASN A 349 -14.66 34.68 26.38
N ASP A 350 -13.78 34.65 27.35
CA ASP A 350 -13.87 33.80 28.53
C ASP A 350 -14.93 34.27 29.54
N PHE A 351 -15.55 35.44 29.27
CA PHE A 351 -16.54 36.07 30.16
C PHE A 351 -16.05 36.36 31.59
N GLU A 352 -14.72 36.30 31.82
CA GLU A 352 -14.12 36.62 33.12
C GLU A 352 -13.93 38.13 33.36
N SER A 353 -14.14 38.97 32.35
CA SER A 353 -14.11 40.42 32.48
C SER A 353 -15.09 40.93 33.55
N GLU A 354 -14.70 41.97 34.28
CA GLU A 354 -15.56 42.56 35.31
C GLU A 354 -16.83 43.20 34.73
N THR A 355 -16.76 43.70 33.50
CA THR A 355 -17.91 44.28 32.78
C THR A 355 -18.44 43.28 31.76
N PHE A 356 -19.70 42.90 31.92
CA PHE A 356 -20.37 42.04 30.94
C PHE A 356 -21.05 42.89 29.87
N PRO A 357 -20.93 42.56 28.57
CA PRO A 357 -20.35 41.32 28.02
C PRO A 357 -18.83 41.36 27.82
N GLY A 358 -18.10 42.40 28.09
CA GLY A 358 -16.64 42.51 27.99
C GLY A 358 -16.08 42.30 26.59
N HIS A 359 -14.80 42.61 26.40
CA HIS A 359 -14.01 42.33 25.19
C HIS A 359 -14.67 42.74 23.85
N GLY A 360 -15.43 43.86 23.84
CA GLY A 360 -16.06 44.38 22.64
C GLY A 360 -17.40 43.71 22.25
N TRP A 361 -17.86 42.75 23.00
CA TRP A 361 -19.16 42.14 22.77
C TRP A 361 -20.29 43.08 23.17
N THR A 362 -21.42 43.00 22.46
CA THR A 362 -22.62 43.75 22.78
C THR A 362 -23.80 42.79 22.91
N VAL A 363 -24.65 43.06 23.89
CA VAL A 363 -25.93 42.33 24.04
C VAL A 363 -27.00 43.10 23.25
N LYS A 364 -27.65 42.43 22.28
CA LYS A 364 -28.71 42.98 21.46
C LYS A 364 -29.99 42.20 21.73
N GLY A 365 -30.94 42.79 22.43
CA GLY A 365 -32.27 42.24 22.60
C GLY A 365 -33.16 42.57 21.40
N THR A 366 -33.96 41.61 20.96
CA THR A 366 -34.92 41.79 19.88
C THR A 366 -36.26 42.37 20.37
N ARG A 367 -36.46 42.42 21.68
CA ARG A 367 -37.63 42.98 22.32
C ARG A 367 -37.22 43.99 23.40
N THR A 368 -37.74 45.17 23.34
CA THR A 368 -37.41 46.26 24.28
C THR A 368 -38.19 46.16 25.60
N ASP A 369 -39.16 45.26 25.68
CA ASP A 369 -40.04 45.02 26.81
C ASP A 369 -39.81 43.66 27.50
N SER A 370 -38.80 42.94 27.08
CA SER A 370 -38.46 41.63 27.68
C SER A 370 -37.48 41.81 28.83
N PRO A 371 -37.75 41.26 30.00
CA PRO A 371 -36.83 41.23 31.14
C PRO A 371 -35.69 40.25 30.90
N TYR A 372 -35.74 39.46 29.82
CA TYR A 372 -34.77 38.39 29.54
C TYR A 372 -33.70 38.88 28.61
N THR A 373 -32.51 38.86 29.08
CA THR A 373 -31.32 39.23 28.31
C THR A 373 -30.14 38.40 28.80
N TRP A 374 -29.09 38.39 27.98
CA TRP A 374 -27.86 37.70 28.36
C TRP A 374 -27.27 38.35 29.61
N TYR A 375 -26.84 37.55 30.58
CA TYR A 375 -26.11 38.00 31.72
C TYR A 375 -24.96 37.04 32.06
N LYS A 376 -24.03 37.54 32.86
CA LYS A 376 -22.90 36.78 33.34
C LYS A 376 -23.35 35.88 34.49
N GLY A 377 -23.28 34.57 34.32
CA GLY A 377 -23.63 33.57 35.31
C GLY A 377 -22.42 32.72 35.72
N THR A 378 -22.47 32.13 36.89
CA THR A 378 -21.50 31.12 37.35
C THR A 378 -22.17 29.75 37.37
N ASN A 379 -21.61 28.77 36.68
CA ASN A 379 -22.10 27.41 36.68
C ASN A 379 -21.23 26.53 37.59
N THR A 380 -21.78 26.10 38.69
CA THR A 380 -21.06 25.23 39.65
C THR A 380 -20.73 23.83 39.11
N LYS A 381 -21.36 23.42 38.01
CA LYS A 381 -21.07 22.12 37.33
C LYS A 381 -19.91 22.20 36.35
N LEU A 382 -19.48 23.40 35.96
CA LEU A 382 -18.36 23.64 35.04
C LEU A 382 -17.20 24.35 35.77
N ASN A 383 -16.68 23.77 36.80
CA ASN A 383 -15.51 24.24 37.58
C ASN A 383 -15.54 25.73 37.98
N SER A 384 -16.70 26.29 38.28
CA SER A 384 -16.87 27.67 38.76
C SER A 384 -16.42 28.78 37.75
N THR A 385 -16.21 28.44 36.49
CA THR A 385 -15.92 29.48 35.48
C THR A 385 -17.16 30.29 35.15
N LYS A 386 -16.96 31.56 34.87
CA LYS A 386 -18.04 32.46 34.44
C LYS A 386 -18.39 32.18 32.98
N GLN A 387 -19.64 32.28 32.64
CA GLN A 387 -20.15 32.05 31.30
C GLN A 387 -21.28 33.04 30.96
N ALA A 388 -21.49 33.28 29.68
CA ALA A 388 -22.67 33.97 29.24
C ALA A 388 -23.87 33.01 29.36
N ARG A 389 -24.97 33.50 29.93
CA ARG A 389 -26.19 32.72 30.15
C ARG A 389 -27.42 33.53 29.80
N ILE A 390 -28.37 32.89 29.16
CA ILE A 390 -29.73 33.40 29.06
C ILE A 390 -30.62 32.40 29.80
N ASP A 391 -31.28 32.87 30.86
CA ASP A 391 -32.32 32.08 31.53
C ASP A 391 -33.64 32.59 31.02
N MET A 392 -34.43 31.71 30.43
CA MET A 392 -35.84 31.92 30.24
C MET A 392 -36.56 31.27 31.42
N ASP A 393 -37.09 32.09 32.30
CA ASP A 393 -37.90 31.58 33.40
C ASP A 393 -39.07 30.75 32.84
N TYR A 394 -39.30 29.66 33.54
CA TYR A 394 -40.36 28.74 33.24
C TYR A 394 -41.71 29.49 33.20
N TYR A 395 -42.29 29.60 31.99
CA TYR A 395 -43.65 30.08 31.85
C TYR A 395 -44.55 28.86 31.88
N GLU A 396 -45.29 28.65 32.98
CA GLU A 396 -46.39 27.69 32.96
C GLU A 396 -47.46 28.22 31.99
N ASP A 397 -47.61 27.53 30.86
CA ASP A 397 -48.76 27.72 30.02
C ASP A 397 -50.00 27.43 30.86
N PRO A 398 -51.04 28.30 30.82
CA PRO A 398 -52.32 28.07 31.48
C PRO A 398 -52.99 26.75 31.09
N TRP A 399 -52.48 26.06 30.07
CA TRP A 399 -52.97 24.80 29.54
C TRP A 399 -52.12 23.58 29.92
N GLY A 400 -51.12 23.74 30.74
CA GLY A 400 -50.38 22.65 31.38
C GLY A 400 -49.37 21.87 30.54
N ASP A 401 -48.94 22.40 29.38
CA ASP A 401 -47.82 21.81 28.60
C ASP A 401 -46.48 22.41 29.01
N PRO A 402 -45.56 21.61 29.59
CA PRO A 402 -44.27 22.14 30.03
C PRO A 402 -43.31 22.30 28.85
N TRP A 403 -43.07 23.56 28.44
CA TRP A 403 -41.95 23.86 27.52
C TRP A 403 -40.64 23.89 28.29
N SER A 404 -39.89 22.83 28.22
CA SER A 404 -38.50 22.85 28.71
C SER A 404 -37.60 23.50 27.67
N VAL A 405 -37.19 24.72 27.89
CA VAL A 405 -36.13 25.35 27.08
C VAL A 405 -34.82 25.10 27.80
N GLY A 406 -33.96 24.31 27.19
CA GLY A 406 -32.61 24.09 27.69
C GLY A 406 -31.78 25.35 27.63
N SER A 407 -30.94 25.58 28.64
CA SER A 407 -29.87 26.57 28.57
C SER A 407 -28.88 26.22 27.46
N ILE A 408 -28.54 27.17 26.62
CA ILE A 408 -27.48 27.09 25.64
C ILE A 408 -26.17 27.53 26.30
#